data_34b908aa721bc2f123e7e9c1d66e6ee5
#
_entry.id   34b908aa721bc2f123e7e9c1d66e6ee5
#
_cell.length_a   1.000
_cell.length_b   1.000
_cell.length_c   1.000
_cell.angle_alpha   90.00
_cell.angle_beta   90.00
_cell.angle_gamma   90.00
#
_symmetry.space_group_name_H-M   'P 1'
#
loop_
_entity.id
_entity.type
_entity.pdbx_description
1 polymer ?
#
loop_
_entity_poly.entity_id
_entity_poly.type
_entity_poly.pdbx_seq_one_letter_code
_entity_poly.pdbx_strand_id
1 'polypeptide(L)'
;MDYHIFYNSDKKIIWGTINDTPQSVIDNQAEDGLSHLQITVDTLPPIDLYYVNEDGTDIVAYGQFTPSLPATFMMLGDTMNVTSIPEGTTVYVDNISIGTIPADGTLSLTGTNAGTFNFKLTKDKYIDYTFSIIVYGDASHVIG
;
A
#
# COMPACT_ATOMS: atom_id res chain seq x y z
N MET A 1 -4.45 -26.86 7.89
CA MET A 1 -3.01 -26.94 8.27
C MET A 1 -2.66 -25.84 9.25
N ASP A 2 -1.73 -26.12 10.11
CA ASP A 2 -1.26 -25.11 11.06
C ASP A 2 -0.18 -24.27 10.42
N TYR A 3 -0.30 -22.96 10.56
CA TYR A 3 0.65 -21.98 10.02
C TYR A 3 1.24 -21.18 11.16
N HIS A 4 2.57 -21.23 11.27
CA HIS A 4 3.32 -20.49 12.28
C HIS A 4 3.86 -19.21 11.65
N ILE A 5 3.51 -18.08 12.26
CA ILE A 5 3.82 -16.75 11.75
C ILE A 5 4.74 -16.05 12.75
N PHE A 6 5.78 -15.39 12.23
CA PHE A 6 6.67 -14.55 13.03
C PHE A 6 6.56 -13.11 12.54
N TYR A 7 6.24 -12.20 13.46
CA TYR A 7 5.93 -10.82 13.14
C TYR A 7 6.63 -9.85 14.10
N ASN A 8 6.86 -8.62 13.63
CA ASN A 8 7.56 -7.57 14.38
C ASN A 8 6.58 -6.75 15.23
N SER A 9 7.13 -5.74 15.94
CA SER A 9 6.35 -4.86 16.80
C SER A 9 5.32 -4.01 16.05
N ASP A 10 5.49 -3.82 14.73
CA ASP A 10 4.54 -3.11 13.86
C ASP A 10 3.44 -4.05 13.33
N LYS A 11 3.40 -5.29 13.81
CA LYS A 11 2.46 -6.32 13.36
C LYS A 11 2.71 -6.79 11.92
N LYS A 12 3.86 -6.44 11.36
CA LYS A 12 4.25 -6.90 10.02
C LYS A 12 4.77 -8.33 10.10
N ILE A 13 4.23 -9.20 9.25
CA ILE A 13 4.68 -10.60 9.15
C ILE A 13 6.05 -10.61 8.44
N ILE A 14 7.04 -11.19 9.11
CA ILE A 14 8.39 -11.28 8.57
C ILE A 14 8.61 -12.60 7.83
N TRP A 15 8.13 -13.70 8.42
CA TRP A 15 8.15 -15.02 7.75
C TRP A 15 7.14 -15.95 8.39
N GLY A 16 6.87 -17.07 7.72
CA GLY A 16 5.96 -18.09 8.21
C GLY A 16 6.34 -19.48 7.71
N THR A 17 5.86 -20.50 8.39
CA THR A 17 6.11 -21.90 8.03
C THR A 17 4.95 -22.80 8.45
N ILE A 18 4.71 -23.86 7.68
CA ILE A 18 3.76 -24.92 8.03
C ILE A 18 4.44 -26.08 8.76
N ASN A 19 5.75 -26.04 8.94
CA ASN A 19 6.47 -27.07 9.67
C ASN A 19 6.27 -26.89 11.18
N ASP A 20 6.37 -28.00 11.93
CA ASP A 20 6.35 -27.94 13.38
C ASP A 20 7.44 -26.96 13.86
N THR A 21 7.04 -26.10 14.79
CA THR A 21 7.93 -25.05 15.28
C THR A 21 8.27 -25.34 16.76
N PRO A 22 9.46 -25.88 17.05
CA PRO A 22 9.89 -26.12 18.43
C PRO A 22 9.96 -24.81 19.23
N GLN A 23 9.72 -24.92 20.55
CA GLN A 23 9.81 -23.74 21.43
C GLN A 23 11.16 -23.03 21.34
N SER A 24 12.24 -23.76 21.09
CA SER A 24 13.58 -23.17 20.92
C SER A 24 13.65 -22.19 19.75
N VAL A 25 12.95 -22.49 18.65
CA VAL A 25 12.87 -21.56 17.49
C VAL A 25 12.07 -20.34 17.86
N ILE A 26 10.93 -20.51 18.54
CA ILE A 26 10.10 -19.40 19.01
C ILE A 26 10.91 -18.48 19.92
N ASP A 27 11.65 -19.05 20.87
CA ASP A 27 12.50 -18.29 21.81
C ASP A 27 13.61 -17.53 21.09
N ASN A 28 14.25 -18.14 20.09
CA ASN A 28 15.29 -17.48 19.29
C ASN A 28 14.71 -16.31 18.48
N GLN A 29 13.53 -16.47 17.91
CA GLN A 29 12.88 -15.38 17.17
C GLN A 29 12.45 -14.26 18.11
N ALA A 30 12.05 -14.58 19.34
CA ALA A 30 11.73 -13.56 20.35
C ALA A 30 12.95 -12.73 20.72
N GLU A 31 14.14 -13.33 20.80
CA GLU A 31 15.40 -12.61 21.02
C GLU A 31 15.71 -11.65 19.88
N ASP A 32 15.29 -12.00 18.65
CA ASP A 32 15.42 -11.13 17.47
C ASP A 32 14.30 -10.08 17.38
N GLY A 33 13.42 -9.99 18.36
CA GLY A 33 12.33 -9.02 18.39
C GLY A 33 11.07 -9.46 17.66
N LEU A 34 10.94 -10.75 17.31
CA LEU A 34 9.78 -11.29 16.63
C LEU A 34 8.85 -12.03 17.58
N SER A 35 7.57 -11.80 17.44
CA SER A 35 6.51 -12.53 18.14
C SER A 35 5.99 -13.67 17.28
N HIS A 36 5.37 -14.65 17.90
CA HIS A 36 4.86 -15.86 17.24
C HIS A 36 3.35 -15.92 17.33
N LEU A 37 2.71 -16.29 16.20
CA LEU A 37 1.28 -16.57 16.12
C LEU A 37 1.09 -17.88 15.34
N GLN A 38 0.26 -18.79 15.88
CA GLN A 38 -0.15 -20.00 15.18
C GLN A 38 -1.63 -19.87 14.79
N ILE A 39 -1.93 -20.08 13.53
CA ILE A 39 -3.30 -20.09 12.99
C ILE A 39 -3.54 -21.37 12.19
N THR A 40 -4.80 -21.71 12.00
CA THR A 40 -5.20 -22.82 11.12
C THR A 40 -5.76 -22.26 9.83
N VAL A 41 -5.21 -22.71 8.70
CA VAL A 41 -5.59 -22.21 7.36
C VAL A 41 -5.80 -23.39 6.41
N ASP A 42 -6.67 -23.23 5.42
CA ASP A 42 -6.87 -24.20 4.35
C ASP A 42 -5.84 -24.03 3.23
N THR A 43 -5.48 -22.80 2.95
CA THR A 43 -4.44 -22.44 1.99
C THR A 43 -3.50 -21.41 2.62
N LEU A 44 -2.21 -21.43 2.19
CA LEU A 44 -1.23 -20.48 2.71
C LEU A 44 -1.54 -19.07 2.19
N PRO A 45 -1.80 -18.09 3.07
CA PRO A 45 -1.98 -16.72 2.64
C PRO A 45 -0.63 -16.12 2.20
N PRO A 46 -0.60 -15.27 1.15
CA PRO A 46 0.61 -14.53 0.81
C PRO A 46 0.91 -13.51 1.91
N ILE A 47 2.04 -13.68 2.60
CA ILE A 47 2.36 -12.90 3.80
C ILE A 47 2.49 -11.39 3.53
N ASP A 48 2.83 -11.01 2.29
CA ASP A 48 2.93 -9.60 1.91
C ASP A 48 1.59 -8.87 1.89
N LEU A 49 0.48 -9.60 1.86
CA LEU A 49 -0.87 -9.05 1.77
C LEU A 49 -1.61 -9.03 3.11
N TYR A 50 -0.99 -9.51 4.18
CA TYR A 50 -1.61 -9.64 5.50
C TYR A 50 -0.71 -9.10 6.60
N TYR A 51 -1.32 -8.69 7.70
CA TYR A 51 -0.63 -8.30 8.93
C TYR A 51 -1.32 -8.96 10.12
N VAL A 52 -0.67 -8.98 11.28
CA VAL A 52 -1.24 -9.52 12.51
C VAL A 52 -2.10 -8.44 13.18
N ASN A 53 -3.29 -8.83 13.67
CA ASN A 53 -4.17 -7.89 14.36
C ASN A 53 -3.55 -7.39 15.69
N GLU A 54 -4.16 -6.34 16.26
CA GLU A 54 -3.65 -5.73 17.50
C GLU A 54 -3.54 -6.71 18.66
N ASP A 55 -4.48 -7.66 18.75
CA ASP A 55 -4.51 -8.66 19.83
C ASP A 55 -3.48 -9.78 19.65
N GLY A 56 -2.87 -9.90 18.48
CA GLY A 56 -1.92 -10.98 18.19
C GLY A 56 -2.59 -12.35 18.04
N THR A 57 -3.87 -12.41 17.65
CA THR A 57 -4.67 -13.63 17.61
C THR A 57 -5.03 -14.11 16.22
N ASP A 58 -4.88 -13.25 15.20
CA ASP A 58 -5.26 -13.59 13.84
C ASP A 58 -4.56 -12.66 12.83
N ILE A 59 -4.69 -12.96 11.55
CA ILE A 59 -4.18 -12.14 10.47
C ILE A 59 -5.32 -11.38 9.79
N VAL A 60 -4.99 -10.21 9.26
CA VAL A 60 -5.94 -9.32 8.57
C VAL A 60 -5.31 -8.90 7.24
N ALA A 61 -6.10 -8.88 6.18
CA ALA A 61 -5.63 -8.39 4.89
C ALA A 61 -5.35 -6.89 4.94
N TYR A 62 -4.24 -6.47 4.32
CA TYR A 62 -4.00 -5.05 4.08
C TYR A 62 -5.09 -4.50 3.17
N GLY A 63 -5.49 -3.24 3.41
CA GLY A 63 -6.34 -2.52 2.48
C GLY A 63 -5.62 -2.32 1.14
N GLN A 64 -6.38 -2.23 0.07
CA GLN A 64 -5.85 -1.97 -1.27
C GLN A 64 -6.52 -0.73 -1.85
N PHE A 65 -5.71 0.12 -2.48
CA PHE A 65 -6.23 1.29 -3.18
C PHE A 65 -6.83 0.87 -4.52
N THR A 66 -8.01 1.40 -4.83
CA THR A 66 -8.68 1.21 -6.12
C THR A 66 -9.13 2.56 -6.67
N PRO A 67 -8.20 3.51 -6.87
CA PRO A 67 -8.57 4.84 -7.30
C PRO A 67 -9.14 4.83 -8.72
N SER A 68 -10.04 5.77 -8.98
CA SER A 68 -10.60 5.96 -10.32
C SER A 68 -9.85 7.10 -11.00
N LEU A 69 -9.06 6.73 -12.02
CA LEU A 69 -8.30 7.69 -12.83
C LEU A 69 -9.06 7.93 -14.14
N PRO A 70 -9.51 9.17 -14.42
CA PRO A 70 -10.16 9.48 -15.71
C PRO A 70 -9.25 9.28 -16.91
N ALA A 71 -7.95 9.51 -16.73
CA ALA A 71 -6.95 9.32 -17.78
C ALA A 71 -5.56 9.20 -17.15
N THR A 72 -4.57 8.80 -17.95
CA THR A 72 -3.16 8.74 -17.53
C THR A 72 -2.34 9.89 -18.11
N PHE A 73 -2.99 10.82 -18.78
CA PHE A 73 -2.36 12.02 -19.34
C PHE A 73 -3.31 13.20 -19.28
N MET A 74 -2.76 14.40 -19.37
CA MET A 74 -3.52 15.65 -19.48
C MET A 74 -2.68 16.69 -20.24
N MET A 75 -3.35 17.75 -20.69
CA MET A 75 -2.69 18.89 -21.30
C MET A 75 -2.30 19.89 -20.21
N LEU A 76 -1.25 20.66 -20.47
CA LEU A 76 -0.84 21.76 -19.58
C LEU A 76 -2.03 22.72 -19.37
N GLY A 77 -2.33 23.02 -18.11
CA GLY A 77 -3.46 23.86 -17.72
C GLY A 77 -4.75 23.08 -17.40
N ASP A 78 -4.84 21.82 -17.77
CA ASP A 78 -6.00 20.99 -17.44
C ASP A 78 -6.01 20.56 -15.99
N THR A 79 -7.20 20.24 -15.49
CA THR A 79 -7.41 19.66 -14.17
C THR A 79 -8.05 18.29 -14.29
N MET A 80 -7.56 17.33 -13.51
CA MET A 80 -8.08 15.98 -13.43
C MET A 80 -8.41 15.66 -11.97
N ASN A 81 -9.54 14.99 -11.73
CA ASN A 81 -9.91 14.51 -10.40
C ASN A 81 -9.75 13.00 -10.33
N VAL A 82 -8.87 12.54 -9.47
CA VAL A 82 -8.74 11.12 -9.13
C VAL A 82 -9.60 10.88 -7.90
N THR A 83 -10.56 9.96 -8.01
CA THR A 83 -11.57 9.73 -6.97
C THR A 83 -11.43 8.34 -6.34
N SER A 84 -12.27 8.05 -5.34
CA SER A 84 -12.30 6.77 -4.64
C SER A 84 -11.01 6.46 -3.89
N ILE A 85 -10.41 7.49 -3.30
CA ILE A 85 -9.22 7.35 -2.47
C ILE A 85 -9.64 7.51 -1.00
N PRO A 86 -9.24 6.58 -0.10
CA PRO A 86 -9.59 6.70 1.32
C PRO A 86 -9.13 8.02 1.95
N GLU A 87 -9.97 8.60 2.80
CA GLU A 87 -9.62 9.78 3.58
C GLU A 87 -8.34 9.54 4.39
N GLY A 88 -7.48 10.54 4.47
CA GLY A 88 -6.24 10.47 5.24
C GLY A 88 -5.08 9.80 4.52
N THR A 89 -5.29 9.34 3.28
CA THR A 89 -4.20 8.82 2.44
C THR A 89 -3.17 9.91 2.19
N THR A 90 -1.89 9.61 2.39
CA THR A 90 -0.80 10.53 2.04
C THR A 90 -0.45 10.38 0.57
N VAL A 91 -0.31 11.49 -0.13
CA VAL A 91 0.03 11.53 -1.55
C VAL A 91 1.45 12.03 -1.72
N TYR A 92 2.24 11.26 -2.49
CA TYR A 92 3.59 11.66 -2.89
C TYR A 92 3.64 11.88 -4.40
N VAL A 93 4.35 12.90 -4.82
CA VAL A 93 4.68 13.18 -6.22
C VAL A 93 6.19 13.18 -6.33
N ASP A 94 6.74 12.28 -7.14
CA ASP A 94 8.19 12.09 -7.30
C ASP A 94 8.91 11.99 -5.94
N ASN A 95 8.31 11.22 -5.02
CA ASN A 95 8.77 10.94 -3.65
C ASN A 95 8.69 12.14 -2.69
N ILE A 96 7.97 13.19 -3.05
CA ILE A 96 7.76 14.35 -2.18
C ILE A 96 6.30 14.37 -1.74
N SER A 97 6.05 14.39 -0.42
CA SER A 97 4.69 14.47 0.12
C SER A 97 4.05 15.81 -0.23
N ILE A 98 2.84 15.76 -0.79
CA ILE A 98 2.07 16.95 -1.16
C ILE A 98 0.83 17.15 -0.30
N GLY A 99 0.54 16.25 0.63
CA GLY A 99 -0.59 16.37 1.55
C GLY A 99 -1.37 15.07 1.71
N THR A 100 -2.55 15.19 2.27
CA THR A 100 -3.45 14.06 2.54
C THR A 100 -4.79 14.25 1.85
N ILE A 101 -5.46 13.12 1.57
CA ILE A 101 -6.76 13.11 0.91
C ILE A 101 -7.85 13.54 1.90
N PRO A 102 -8.73 14.48 1.50
CA PRO A 102 -9.86 14.92 2.32
C PRO A 102 -10.99 13.88 2.36
N ALA A 103 -12.05 14.20 3.13
CA ALA A 103 -13.17 13.30 3.37
C ALA A 103 -13.95 12.91 2.10
N ASP A 104 -13.90 13.74 1.05
CA ASP A 104 -14.57 13.43 -0.22
C ASP A 104 -13.83 12.39 -1.07
N GLY A 105 -12.63 12.00 -0.67
CA GLY A 105 -11.85 10.97 -1.37
C GLY A 105 -11.30 11.39 -2.73
N THR A 106 -11.17 12.70 -2.96
CA THR A 106 -10.75 13.24 -4.27
C THR A 106 -9.38 13.89 -4.20
N LEU A 107 -8.54 13.55 -5.17
CA LEU A 107 -7.27 14.22 -5.44
C LEU A 107 -7.42 15.03 -6.72
N SER A 108 -7.34 16.36 -6.62
CA SER A 108 -7.39 17.25 -7.77
C SER A 108 -5.97 17.54 -8.25
N LEU A 109 -5.72 17.25 -9.52
CA LEU A 109 -4.43 17.45 -10.16
C LEU A 109 -4.55 18.49 -11.27
N THR A 110 -3.68 19.49 -11.26
CA THR A 110 -3.59 20.51 -12.30
C THR A 110 -2.23 20.42 -12.95
N GLY A 111 -2.19 20.36 -14.28
CA GLY A 111 -0.95 20.31 -15.04
C GLY A 111 -0.30 21.69 -15.11
N THR A 112 0.61 21.98 -14.20
CA THR A 112 1.33 23.25 -14.15
C THR A 112 2.68 23.22 -14.87
N ASN A 113 3.23 22.02 -15.06
CA ASN A 113 4.49 21.81 -15.79
C ASN A 113 4.34 20.57 -16.67
N ALA A 114 4.91 20.62 -17.87
CA ALA A 114 4.98 19.44 -18.74
C ALA A 114 5.98 18.42 -18.20
N GLY A 115 5.68 17.14 -18.40
CA GLY A 115 6.56 16.04 -18.00
C GLY A 115 5.77 14.85 -17.47
N THR A 116 6.50 13.86 -16.97
CA THR A 116 5.92 12.67 -16.33
C THR A 116 6.04 12.80 -14.83
N PHE A 117 4.92 12.63 -14.14
CA PHE A 117 4.86 12.72 -12.68
C PHE A 117 4.47 11.37 -12.11
N ASN A 118 5.26 10.89 -11.15
CA ASN A 118 5.04 9.61 -10.50
C ASN A 118 4.38 9.83 -9.14
N PHE A 119 3.21 9.25 -8.97
CA PHE A 119 2.41 9.37 -7.75
C PHE A 119 2.49 8.11 -6.93
N LYS A 120 2.49 8.27 -5.61
CA LYS A 120 2.37 7.16 -4.67
C LYS A 120 1.35 7.51 -3.60
N LEU A 121 0.43 6.58 -3.35
CA LEU A 121 -0.57 6.67 -2.29
C LEU A 121 -0.16 5.74 -1.16
N THR A 122 -0.13 6.26 0.05
CA THR A 122 0.17 5.47 1.25
C THR A 122 -0.86 5.75 2.33
N LYS A 123 -1.20 4.71 3.09
CA LYS A 123 -2.07 4.82 4.26
C LYS A 123 -1.71 3.67 5.20
N ASP A 124 -1.78 3.92 6.52
CA ASP A 124 -1.52 2.87 7.50
C ASP A 124 -2.41 1.65 7.24
N LYS A 125 -1.80 0.46 7.26
CA LYS A 125 -2.47 -0.82 6.99
C LYS A 125 -3.01 -0.97 5.56
N TYR A 126 -2.46 -0.21 4.61
CA TYR A 126 -2.74 -0.34 3.18
C TYR A 126 -1.45 -0.65 2.42
N ILE A 127 -1.60 -1.39 1.32
CA ILE A 127 -0.50 -1.63 0.38
C ILE A 127 -0.33 -0.36 -0.46
N ASP A 128 0.91 0.12 -0.58
CA ASP A 128 1.22 1.31 -1.37
C ASP A 128 0.75 1.12 -2.83
N TYR A 129 0.21 2.18 -3.40
CA TYR A 129 -0.25 2.19 -4.79
C TYR A 129 0.49 3.28 -5.55
N THR A 130 0.97 2.96 -6.74
CA THR A 130 1.69 3.91 -7.60
C THR A 130 1.00 4.06 -8.95
N PHE A 131 1.03 5.28 -9.48
CA PHE A 131 0.56 5.56 -10.84
C PHE A 131 1.33 6.76 -11.39
N SER A 132 1.29 6.94 -12.71
CA SER A 132 1.98 8.04 -13.39
C SER A 132 1.02 8.82 -14.26
N ILE A 133 1.19 10.14 -14.31
CA ILE A 133 0.44 11.04 -15.17
C ILE A 133 1.43 11.79 -16.05
N ILE A 134 1.15 11.84 -17.34
CA ILE A 134 1.95 12.60 -18.31
C ILE A 134 1.22 13.90 -18.59
N VAL A 135 1.93 15.03 -18.44
CA VAL A 135 1.40 16.34 -18.80
C VAL A 135 2.10 16.80 -20.08
N TYR A 136 1.33 17.02 -21.13
CA TYR A 136 1.84 17.45 -22.41
C TYR A 136 1.81 18.98 -22.51
N GLY A 137 2.88 19.57 -23.06
CA GLY A 137 3.02 21.02 -23.19
C GLY A 137 2.10 21.62 -24.23
N ASP A 138 1.73 20.85 -25.27
CA ASP A 138 0.78 21.28 -26.29
C ASP A 138 0.11 20.05 -26.94
N ALA A 139 -0.92 20.31 -27.77
CA ALA A 139 -1.72 19.27 -28.39
C ALA A 139 -0.94 18.38 -29.37
N SER A 140 0.17 18.84 -29.91
CA SER A 140 0.97 18.06 -30.86
C SER A 140 1.63 16.84 -30.23
N HIS A 141 1.84 16.84 -28.94
CA HIS A 141 2.39 15.72 -28.21
C HIS A 141 1.40 14.56 -27.99
N VAL A 142 0.11 14.81 -28.19
CA VAL A 142 -0.95 13.81 -27.97
C VAL A 142 -1.19 12.96 -29.21
N ILE A 143 -0.86 13.47 -30.37
CA ILE A 143 -1.06 12.83 -31.67
C ILE A 143 0.16 12.00 -32.03
N GLY A 144 0.40 11.06 -31.33
CA GLY A 144 1.58 10.35 -31.52
C GLY A 144 1.70 9.19 -32.33
#